data_e126e0a0c589c85fa5474a78f9baf242
#
_entry.id   e126e0a0c589c85fa5474a78f9baf242
#
_cell.length_a   1.000
_cell.length_b   1.000
_cell.length_c   1.000
_cell.angle_alpha   90.00
_cell.angle_beta   90.00
_cell.angle_gamma   90.00
#
_symmetry.space_group_name_H-M   'P 1'
#
loop_
_entity.id
_entity.type
_entity.pdbx_description
1 polymer ?
#
loop_
_entity_poly.entity_id
_entity_poly.type
_entity_poly.pdbx_seq_one_letter_code
_entity_poly.pdbx_strand_id
1 'polypeptide(L)'
;PGALISGGVSNVSFSFRGNNVVREAIHSVFLYHAIRAGMNMGIVNAGQLAVYDELPAELRDAVEDVILNRNENATERLLELAEIYRDSGSGSARVEDLSWREAPVAKRIEHALVKGINTWIVEDAEEARHAFERPIEVIEGPLMDGMNVVGDLFGDGKMFLPQVVKSARV
;
A
#
# COMPACT_ATOMS: atom_id res chain seq x y z
N PRO A 1 35.06 -11.02 -9.98
CA PRO A 1 35.62 -10.48 -8.75
C PRO A 1 36.20 -9.08 -9.01
N GLY A 2 35.86 -8.09 -8.16
CA GLY A 2 36.42 -6.73 -8.28
C GLY A 2 35.54 -5.70 -8.99
N ALA A 3 34.36 -6.05 -9.51
CA ALA A 3 33.44 -5.06 -10.02
C ALA A 3 32.76 -4.29 -8.85
N LEU A 4 32.70 -2.97 -8.98
CA LEU A 4 31.95 -2.13 -8.04
C LEU A 4 30.46 -2.17 -8.38
N ILE A 5 29.62 -2.16 -7.34
CA ILE A 5 28.17 -2.22 -7.49
C ILE A 5 27.59 -0.86 -7.13
N SER A 6 26.85 -0.26 -8.07
CA SER A 6 26.07 0.96 -7.88
C SER A 6 24.59 0.66 -7.99
N GLY A 7 23.78 1.12 -7.03
CA GLY A 7 22.36 0.89 -6.98
C GLY A 7 21.51 2.17 -6.98
N GLY A 8 20.40 2.18 -7.73
CA GLY A 8 19.38 3.22 -7.68
C GLY A 8 18.44 3.01 -6.49
N VAL A 9 18.82 3.47 -5.30
CA VAL A 9 18.13 3.17 -4.03
C VAL A 9 16.70 3.70 -3.99
N SER A 10 16.44 4.87 -4.54
CA SER A 10 15.09 5.44 -4.53
C SER A 10 14.04 4.56 -5.23
N ASN A 11 14.47 3.70 -6.15
CA ASN A 11 13.58 2.79 -6.88
C ASN A 11 12.94 1.71 -5.99
N VAL A 12 13.61 1.28 -4.91
CA VAL A 12 13.10 0.23 -4.01
C VAL A 12 11.84 0.68 -3.24
N SER A 13 11.62 1.99 -3.14
CA SER A 13 10.47 2.58 -2.44
C SER A 13 9.43 3.20 -3.36
N PHE A 14 9.52 2.96 -4.66
CA PHE A 14 8.70 3.62 -5.66
C PHE A 14 7.20 3.40 -5.45
N SER A 15 6.83 2.22 -4.97
CA SER A 15 5.45 1.86 -4.65
C SER A 15 4.83 2.69 -3.50
N PHE A 16 5.66 3.37 -2.71
CA PHE A 16 5.23 4.19 -1.57
C PHE A 16 5.38 5.70 -1.83
N ARG A 17 5.28 6.14 -3.09
CA ARG A 17 5.28 7.57 -3.44
C ARG A 17 4.23 8.31 -2.62
N GLY A 18 4.61 9.48 -2.08
CA GLY A 18 3.72 10.31 -1.25
C GLY A 18 3.74 9.95 0.24
N ASN A 19 4.36 8.82 0.65
CA ASN A 19 4.61 8.48 2.05
C ASN A 19 6.11 8.55 2.36
N ASN A 20 6.61 9.74 2.67
CA ASN A 20 8.04 9.98 2.86
C ASN A 20 8.60 9.18 4.04
N VAL A 21 7.86 9.04 5.14
CA VAL A 21 8.31 8.31 6.34
C VAL A 21 8.62 6.86 6.00
N VAL A 22 7.72 6.18 5.31
CA VAL A 22 7.91 4.78 4.90
C VAL A 22 9.02 4.67 3.85
N ARG A 23 9.10 5.62 2.91
CA ARG A 23 10.17 5.64 1.89
C ARG A 23 11.55 5.79 2.50
N GLU A 24 11.71 6.69 3.45
CA GLU A 24 12.97 6.91 4.18
C GLU A 24 13.37 5.66 4.96
N ALA A 25 12.42 4.99 5.61
CA ALA A 25 12.68 3.73 6.28
C ALA A 25 13.13 2.64 5.28
N ILE A 26 12.45 2.50 4.15
CA ILE A 26 12.83 1.54 3.10
C ILE A 26 14.25 1.82 2.57
N HIS A 27 14.59 3.09 2.30
CA HIS A 27 15.93 3.46 1.83
C HIS A 27 17.00 3.07 2.85
N SER A 28 16.77 3.40 4.12
CA SER A 28 17.75 3.18 5.20
C SER A 28 17.95 1.69 5.47
N VAL A 29 16.88 0.92 5.56
CA VAL A 29 16.94 -0.54 5.75
C VAL A 29 17.59 -1.23 4.55
N PHE A 30 17.20 -0.84 3.31
CA PHE A 30 17.80 -1.39 2.10
C PHE A 30 19.31 -1.11 2.06
N LEU A 31 19.75 0.12 2.29
CA LEU A 31 21.16 0.49 2.30
C LEU A 31 21.94 -0.27 3.38
N TYR A 32 21.38 -0.40 4.58
CA TYR A 32 22.01 -1.15 5.67
C TYR A 32 22.37 -2.58 5.27
N HIS A 33 21.45 -3.29 4.61
CA HIS A 33 21.69 -4.65 4.16
C HIS A 33 22.50 -4.72 2.86
N ALA A 34 22.23 -3.86 1.89
CA ALA A 34 22.91 -3.88 0.58
C ALA A 34 24.40 -3.54 0.70
N ILE A 35 24.78 -2.57 1.54
CA ILE A 35 26.18 -2.23 1.79
C ILE A 35 26.91 -3.42 2.43
N ARG A 36 26.31 -4.09 3.39
CA ARG A 36 26.87 -5.29 4.01
C ARG A 36 26.98 -6.47 3.03
N ALA A 37 26.10 -6.52 2.04
CA ALA A 37 26.16 -7.50 0.96
C ALA A 37 27.15 -7.13 -0.16
N GLY A 38 27.84 -5.96 -0.08
CA GLY A 38 28.89 -5.56 -1.00
C GLY A 38 28.53 -4.44 -1.98
N MET A 39 27.42 -3.74 -1.80
CA MET A 39 27.11 -2.54 -2.57
C MET A 39 28.07 -1.41 -2.18
N ASN A 40 28.67 -0.74 -3.18
CA ASN A 40 29.72 0.27 -2.98
C ASN A 40 29.19 1.70 -3.13
N MET A 41 28.10 1.89 -3.90
CA MET A 41 27.56 3.19 -4.22
C MET A 41 26.03 3.13 -4.30
N GLY A 42 25.35 4.09 -3.70
CA GLY A 42 23.89 4.25 -3.79
C GLY A 42 23.53 5.62 -4.36
N ILE A 43 22.61 5.65 -5.33
CA ILE A 43 22.00 6.88 -5.83
C ILE A 43 20.71 7.08 -5.06
N VAL A 44 20.71 8.06 -4.16
CA VAL A 44 19.58 8.35 -3.26
C VAL A 44 19.60 9.83 -2.88
N ASN A 45 18.43 10.39 -2.55
CA ASN A 45 18.36 11.71 -1.95
C ASN A 45 18.86 11.62 -0.48
N ALA A 46 20.02 12.19 -0.19
CA ALA A 46 20.63 12.16 1.14
C ALA A 46 19.73 12.78 2.23
N GLY A 47 18.87 13.74 1.86
CA GLY A 47 17.89 14.34 2.78
C GLY A 47 16.68 13.44 3.10
N GLN A 48 16.58 12.27 2.47
CA GLN A 48 15.53 11.27 2.67
C GLN A 48 16.11 9.95 3.20
N LEU A 49 17.06 10.04 4.11
CA LEU A 49 17.66 8.90 4.81
C LEU A 49 17.48 9.12 6.31
N ALA A 50 16.80 8.17 6.95
CA ALA A 50 16.76 8.06 8.41
C ALA A 50 17.97 7.24 8.89
N VAL A 51 18.36 7.42 10.15
CA VAL A 51 19.34 6.54 10.79
C VAL A 51 18.66 5.20 11.09
N TYR A 52 19.26 4.09 10.66
CA TYR A 52 18.68 2.76 10.79
C TYR A 52 18.25 2.43 12.23
N ASP A 53 19.09 2.75 13.22
CA ASP A 53 18.84 2.48 14.63
C ASP A 53 17.80 3.41 15.26
N GLU A 54 17.51 4.55 14.62
CA GLU A 54 16.50 5.52 15.07
C GLU A 54 15.11 5.26 14.47
N LEU A 55 15.00 4.34 13.52
CA LEU A 55 13.71 3.96 12.97
C LEU A 55 12.83 3.33 14.05
N PRO A 56 11.52 3.64 14.09
CA PRO A 56 10.59 2.91 14.93
C PRO A 56 10.73 1.41 14.68
N ALA A 57 10.91 0.63 15.76
CA ALA A 57 11.23 -0.80 15.64
C ALA A 57 10.20 -1.55 14.80
N GLU A 58 8.91 -1.26 14.99
CA GLU A 58 7.82 -1.88 14.25
C GLU A 58 7.90 -1.61 12.73
N LEU A 59 8.19 -0.36 12.33
CA LEU A 59 8.35 0.02 10.93
C LEU A 59 9.61 -0.61 10.33
N ARG A 60 10.74 -0.54 11.06
CA ARG A 60 12.00 -1.15 10.63
C ARG A 60 11.85 -2.64 10.38
N ASP A 61 11.26 -3.37 11.32
CA ASP A 61 11.10 -4.82 11.24
C ASP A 61 10.15 -5.21 10.10
N ALA A 62 9.05 -4.47 9.89
CA ALA A 62 8.16 -4.72 8.77
C ALA A 62 8.82 -4.43 7.41
N VAL A 63 9.65 -3.39 7.31
CA VAL A 63 10.43 -3.09 6.10
C VAL A 63 11.49 -4.17 5.86
N GLU A 64 12.18 -4.65 6.90
CA GLU A 64 13.14 -5.76 6.77
C GLU A 64 12.48 -7.04 6.29
N ASP A 65 11.31 -7.37 6.83
CA ASP A 65 10.55 -8.55 6.43
C ASP A 65 10.25 -8.55 4.93
N VAL A 66 9.92 -7.39 4.36
CA VAL A 66 9.70 -7.22 2.92
C VAL A 66 11.01 -7.31 2.13
N ILE A 67 12.03 -6.54 2.52
CA ILE A 67 13.30 -6.47 1.78
C ILE A 67 14.02 -7.83 1.76
N LEU A 68 13.97 -8.54 2.87
CA LEU A 68 14.63 -9.83 3.04
C LEU A 68 13.73 -11.03 2.74
N ASN A 69 12.47 -10.76 2.34
CA ASN A 69 11.46 -11.79 2.04
C ASN A 69 11.32 -12.83 3.15
N ARG A 70 11.17 -12.38 4.40
CA ARG A 70 11.17 -13.27 5.58
C ARG A 70 9.88 -14.05 5.77
N ASN A 71 8.75 -13.50 5.31
CA ASN A 71 7.44 -14.16 5.41
C ASN A 71 6.47 -13.71 4.31
N GLU A 72 5.43 -14.51 4.08
CA GLU A 72 4.46 -14.29 3.00
C GLU A 72 3.56 -13.07 3.23
N ASN A 73 3.32 -12.67 4.49
CA ASN A 73 2.45 -11.57 4.86
C ASN A 73 3.20 -10.24 5.04
N ALA A 74 4.52 -10.22 4.78
CA ALA A 74 5.36 -9.04 5.01
C ALA A 74 4.84 -7.80 4.28
N THR A 75 4.42 -7.96 3.03
CA THR A 75 3.91 -6.84 2.22
C THR A 75 2.61 -6.26 2.79
N GLU A 76 1.68 -7.12 3.23
CA GLU A 76 0.41 -6.70 3.81
C GLU A 76 0.62 -5.93 5.11
N ARG A 77 1.47 -6.45 5.98
CA ARG A 77 1.86 -5.78 7.23
C ARG A 77 2.49 -4.40 6.98
N LEU A 78 3.40 -4.29 6.01
CA LEU A 78 4.00 -3.00 5.67
C LEU A 78 2.97 -2.02 5.11
N LEU A 79 2.00 -2.47 4.34
CA LEU A 79 0.91 -1.63 3.82
C LEU A 79 0.03 -1.07 4.94
N GLU A 80 -0.33 -1.90 5.92
CA GLU A 80 -1.11 -1.47 7.09
C GLU A 80 -0.36 -0.39 7.89
N LEU A 81 0.92 -0.62 8.15
CA LEU A 81 1.77 0.38 8.82
C LEU A 81 1.93 1.66 7.98
N ALA A 82 2.07 1.55 6.66
CA ALA A 82 2.19 2.70 5.79
C ALA A 82 0.96 3.61 5.83
N GLU A 83 -0.23 3.06 6.04
CA GLU A 83 -1.44 3.85 6.24
C GLU A 83 -1.41 4.63 7.55
N ILE A 84 -0.96 3.99 8.66
CA ILE A 84 -0.80 4.64 9.94
C ILE A 84 0.17 5.83 9.85
N TYR A 85 1.31 5.64 9.20
CA TYR A 85 2.32 6.69 9.02
C TYR A 85 1.91 7.78 8.03
N ARG A 86 1.00 7.51 7.11
CA ARG A 86 0.42 8.52 6.22
C ARG A 86 -0.56 9.43 6.95
N ASP A 87 -1.35 8.85 7.84
CA ASP A 87 -2.33 9.57 8.66
C ASP A 87 -1.70 10.27 9.89
N SER A 88 -0.47 9.91 10.29
CA SER A 88 0.27 10.56 11.39
C SER A 88 0.67 12.01 11.10
N GLY A 89 0.50 12.47 9.85
CA GLY A 89 0.45 13.90 9.51
C GLY A 89 -0.86 14.58 9.93
N SER A 90 -1.89 13.81 10.31
CA SER A 90 -3.15 14.28 10.91
C SER A 90 -3.58 13.22 11.92
N GLY A 91 -3.27 13.44 13.20
CA GLY A 91 -3.48 12.45 14.26
C GLY A 91 -4.92 12.02 14.44
N SER A 92 -5.15 10.74 14.47
CA SER A 92 -5.99 10.07 15.47
C SER A 92 -6.01 8.55 15.22
N ALA A 93 -6.00 7.76 16.29
CA ALA A 93 -6.29 6.33 16.26
C ALA A 93 -7.69 6.12 15.66
N ARG A 94 -7.80 5.37 14.57
CA ARG A 94 -9.10 5.05 13.97
C ARG A 94 -9.87 4.06 14.85
N VAL A 95 -10.96 4.53 15.41
CA VAL A 95 -12.16 3.70 15.62
C VAL A 95 -12.63 3.29 14.21
N GLU A 96 -12.86 2.01 13.98
CA GLU A 96 -13.38 1.50 12.70
C GLU A 96 -14.72 2.20 12.40
N ASP A 97 -14.69 3.21 11.53
CA ASP A 97 -15.88 3.96 11.15
C ASP A 97 -16.67 3.13 10.15
N LEU A 98 -17.76 2.53 10.62
CA LEU A 98 -18.69 1.73 9.81
C LEU A 98 -19.82 2.58 9.18
N SER A 99 -19.80 3.90 9.30
CA SER A 99 -20.84 4.78 8.74
C SER A 99 -21.01 4.60 7.23
N TRP A 100 -19.94 4.20 6.53
CA TRP A 100 -19.99 3.88 5.09
C TRP A 100 -20.92 2.71 4.76
N ARG A 101 -21.27 1.84 5.74
CA ARG A 101 -22.21 0.73 5.54
C ARG A 101 -23.64 1.21 5.35
N GLU A 102 -23.97 2.42 5.74
CA GLU A 102 -25.29 3.04 5.55
C GLU A 102 -25.49 3.59 4.13
N ALA A 103 -24.41 3.65 3.33
CA ALA A 103 -24.46 4.15 1.97
C ALA A 103 -25.14 3.14 1.00
N PRO A 104 -25.64 3.59 -0.17
CA PRO A 104 -26.12 2.71 -1.22
C PRO A 104 -25.09 1.66 -1.62
N VAL A 105 -25.54 0.48 -2.02
CA VAL A 105 -24.68 -0.69 -2.31
C VAL A 105 -23.55 -0.39 -3.28
N ALA A 106 -23.77 0.40 -4.33
CA ALA A 106 -22.71 0.80 -5.26
C ALA A 106 -21.59 1.60 -4.58
N LYS A 107 -21.92 2.46 -3.61
CA LYS A 107 -20.94 3.23 -2.84
C LYS A 107 -20.23 2.38 -1.79
N ARG A 108 -20.89 1.36 -1.26
CA ARG A 108 -20.23 0.39 -0.37
C ARG A 108 -19.21 -0.43 -1.12
N ILE A 109 -19.53 -0.89 -2.33
CA ILE A 109 -18.62 -1.61 -3.22
C ILE A 109 -17.42 -0.72 -3.58
N GLU A 110 -17.64 0.52 -4.02
CA GLU A 110 -16.58 1.50 -4.30
C GLU A 110 -15.66 1.68 -3.08
N HIS A 111 -16.23 1.89 -1.89
CA HIS A 111 -15.46 2.04 -0.66
C HIS A 111 -14.64 0.78 -0.33
N ALA A 112 -15.26 -0.40 -0.45
CA ALA A 112 -14.59 -1.68 -0.21
C ALA A 112 -13.40 -1.88 -1.15
N LEU A 113 -13.54 -1.58 -2.44
CA LEU A 113 -12.47 -1.64 -3.42
C LEU A 113 -11.35 -0.64 -3.10
N VAL A 114 -11.68 0.64 -2.87
CA VAL A 114 -10.69 1.69 -2.56
C VAL A 114 -9.90 1.37 -1.28
N LYS A 115 -10.55 0.77 -0.27
CA LYS A 115 -9.91 0.42 1.01
C LYS A 115 -9.35 -1.00 1.05
N GLY A 116 -9.64 -1.82 0.05
CA GLY A 116 -9.23 -3.22 0.02
C GLY A 116 -9.89 -4.06 1.12
N ILE A 117 -11.19 -3.86 1.35
CA ILE A 117 -11.98 -4.53 2.41
C ILE A 117 -12.74 -5.71 1.81
N ASN A 118 -12.44 -6.93 2.25
CA ASN A 118 -13.09 -8.16 1.76
C ASN A 118 -14.31 -8.59 2.58
N THR A 119 -14.47 -8.06 3.79
CA THR A 119 -15.38 -8.60 4.81
C THR A 119 -16.83 -8.66 4.33
N TRP A 120 -17.29 -7.67 3.56
CA TRP A 120 -18.69 -7.56 3.15
C TRP A 120 -18.89 -7.60 1.62
N ILE A 121 -17.83 -7.74 0.84
CA ILE A 121 -17.93 -7.58 -0.62
C ILE A 121 -18.84 -8.61 -1.27
N VAL A 122 -18.87 -9.85 -0.76
CA VAL A 122 -19.74 -10.92 -1.28
C VAL A 122 -21.20 -10.57 -1.05
N GLU A 123 -21.56 -10.08 0.14
CA GLU A 123 -22.91 -9.67 0.49
C GLU A 123 -23.35 -8.45 -0.33
N ASP A 124 -22.46 -7.44 -0.47
CA ASP A 124 -22.75 -6.24 -1.24
C ASP A 124 -22.86 -6.53 -2.74
N ALA A 125 -22.03 -7.43 -3.28
CA ALA A 125 -22.13 -7.84 -4.67
C ALA A 125 -23.41 -8.63 -4.94
N GLU A 126 -23.84 -9.48 -4.01
CA GLU A 126 -25.11 -10.21 -4.13
C GLU A 126 -26.32 -9.27 -4.01
N GLU A 127 -26.30 -8.29 -3.10
CA GLU A 127 -27.32 -7.25 -3.03
C GLU A 127 -27.38 -6.46 -4.35
N ALA A 128 -26.25 -6.06 -4.90
CA ALA A 128 -26.19 -5.38 -6.19
C ALA A 128 -26.75 -6.26 -7.31
N ARG A 129 -26.46 -7.57 -7.31
CA ARG A 129 -26.94 -8.51 -8.31
C ARG A 129 -28.47 -8.54 -8.41
N HIS A 130 -29.18 -8.39 -7.29
CA HIS A 130 -30.63 -8.35 -7.27
C HIS A 130 -31.23 -7.07 -7.87
N ALA A 131 -30.43 -6.00 -8.00
CA ALA A 131 -30.85 -4.74 -8.59
C ALA A 131 -30.69 -4.69 -10.12
N PHE A 132 -30.02 -5.68 -10.73
CA PHE A 132 -29.75 -5.76 -12.16
C PHE A 132 -30.44 -6.97 -12.80
N GLU A 133 -30.72 -6.88 -14.10
CA GLU A 133 -31.34 -7.99 -14.85
C GLU A 133 -30.33 -9.12 -15.11
N ARG A 134 -29.07 -8.77 -15.36
CA ARG A 134 -28.00 -9.72 -15.68
C ARG A 134 -26.86 -9.60 -14.67
N PRO A 135 -26.33 -10.73 -14.17
CA PRO A 135 -25.22 -10.72 -13.21
C PRO A 135 -23.97 -9.94 -13.69
N ILE A 136 -23.70 -9.94 -15.00
CA ILE A 136 -22.56 -9.24 -15.59
C ILE A 136 -22.63 -7.73 -15.34
N GLU A 137 -23.78 -7.15 -15.18
CA GLU A 137 -23.98 -5.72 -14.94
C GLU A 137 -23.43 -5.26 -13.59
N VAL A 138 -23.27 -6.17 -12.62
CA VAL A 138 -22.56 -5.88 -11.36
C VAL A 138 -21.07 -5.62 -11.63
N ILE A 139 -20.50 -6.38 -12.55
CA ILE A 139 -19.09 -6.21 -12.94
C ILE A 139 -18.92 -4.95 -13.79
N GLU A 140 -19.76 -4.78 -14.83
CA GLU A 140 -19.70 -3.65 -15.78
C GLU A 140 -20.08 -2.31 -15.13
N GLY A 141 -20.84 -2.31 -14.04
CA GLY A 141 -21.26 -1.15 -13.26
C GLY A 141 -20.43 -1.00 -11.98
N PRO A 142 -21.01 -1.29 -10.79
CA PRO A 142 -20.44 -0.89 -9.51
C PRO A 142 -19.01 -1.37 -9.26
N LEU A 143 -18.61 -2.54 -9.75
CA LEU A 143 -17.23 -3.02 -9.58
C LEU A 143 -16.25 -2.27 -10.49
N MET A 144 -16.59 -2.06 -11.76
CA MET A 144 -15.75 -1.29 -12.67
C MET A 144 -15.69 0.19 -12.29
N ASP A 145 -16.81 0.77 -11.85
CA ASP A 145 -16.85 2.15 -11.37
C ASP A 145 -15.91 2.33 -10.16
N GLY A 146 -15.95 1.41 -9.20
CA GLY A 146 -15.05 1.41 -8.05
C GLY A 146 -13.58 1.25 -8.46
N MET A 147 -13.28 0.37 -9.41
CA MET A 147 -11.91 0.20 -9.93
C MET A 147 -11.42 1.41 -10.74
N ASN A 148 -12.31 2.14 -11.42
CA ASN A 148 -11.96 3.40 -12.07
C ASN A 148 -11.50 4.44 -11.04
N VAL A 149 -12.21 4.56 -9.89
CA VAL A 149 -11.77 5.43 -8.77
C VAL A 149 -10.40 5.00 -8.24
N VAL A 150 -10.14 3.70 -8.10
CA VAL A 150 -8.81 3.18 -7.72
C VAL A 150 -7.75 3.59 -8.75
N GLY A 151 -8.05 3.50 -10.05
CA GLY A 151 -7.18 3.92 -11.14
C GLY A 151 -6.85 5.41 -11.10
N ASP A 152 -7.84 6.26 -10.87
CA ASP A 152 -7.67 7.72 -10.74
C ASP A 152 -6.80 8.06 -9.52
N LEU A 153 -7.06 7.43 -8.37
CA LEU A 153 -6.25 7.63 -7.17
C LEU A 153 -4.80 7.19 -7.37
N PHE A 154 -4.57 6.11 -8.11
CA PHE A 154 -3.22 5.67 -8.47
C PHE A 154 -2.55 6.65 -9.44
N GLY A 155 -3.25 7.11 -10.47
CA GLY A 155 -2.76 8.09 -11.43
C GLY A 155 -2.39 9.42 -10.78
N ASP A 156 -3.17 9.87 -9.80
CA ASP A 156 -2.91 11.07 -8.99
C ASP A 156 -1.77 10.89 -7.96
N GLY A 157 -1.20 9.69 -7.82
CA GLY A 157 -0.19 9.38 -6.80
C GLY A 157 -0.73 9.33 -5.37
N LYS A 158 -2.06 9.23 -5.21
CA LYS A 158 -2.75 9.13 -3.91
C LYS A 158 -2.87 7.68 -3.43
N MET A 159 -2.66 6.72 -4.31
CA MET A 159 -2.68 5.29 -4.03
C MET A 159 -1.39 4.64 -4.55
N PHE A 160 -0.91 3.58 -3.88
CA PHE A 160 0.31 2.88 -4.24
C PHE A 160 -0.01 1.58 -4.98
N LEU A 161 0.92 1.09 -5.79
CA LEU A 161 0.74 -0.14 -6.56
C LEU A 161 0.29 -1.34 -5.71
N PRO A 162 0.86 -1.62 -4.52
CA PRO A 162 0.38 -2.71 -3.67
C PRO A 162 -1.07 -2.56 -3.23
N GLN A 163 -1.54 -1.32 -2.99
CA GLN A 163 -2.93 -1.05 -2.65
C GLN A 163 -3.87 -1.32 -3.84
N VAL A 164 -3.45 -0.97 -5.06
CA VAL A 164 -4.19 -1.32 -6.29
C VAL A 164 -4.34 -2.84 -6.43
N VAL A 165 -3.25 -3.59 -6.17
CA VAL A 165 -3.29 -5.07 -6.17
C VAL A 165 -4.23 -5.60 -5.08
N LYS A 166 -4.23 -5.00 -3.89
CA LYS A 166 -5.17 -5.34 -2.81
C LYS A 166 -6.61 -5.07 -3.24
N SER A 167 -6.89 -3.91 -3.84
CA SER A 167 -8.21 -3.56 -4.40
C SER A 167 -8.68 -4.57 -5.45
N ALA A 168 -7.79 -5.01 -6.34
CA ALA A 168 -8.11 -5.98 -7.38
C ALA A 168 -8.36 -7.41 -6.85
N ARG A 169 -8.01 -7.69 -5.60
CA ARG A 169 -8.29 -8.98 -4.93
C ARG A 169 -9.62 -8.99 -4.17
N VAL A 170 -10.22 -7.83 -3.96
CA VAL A 170 -11.56 -7.69 -3.37
C VAL A 170 -12.60 -8.26 -4.33
#